data_924cff8ad70b572d35111a8161fd0784
#
_entry.id   924cff8ad70b572d35111a8161fd0784
#
_cell.length_a   1.000
_cell.length_b   1.000
_cell.length_c   1.000
_cell.angle_alpha   90.00
_cell.angle_beta   90.00
_cell.angle_gamma   90.00
#
_symmetry.space_group_name_H-M   'P 1'
#
loop_
_entity.id
_entity.type
_entity.pdbx_description
1 polymer ?
#
loop_
_entity_poly.entity_id
_entity_poly.type
_entity_poly.pdbx_seq_one_letter_code
_entity_poly.pdbx_strand_id
1 'polypeptide(L)' 'MKDTRICDNCGAEHPISKMFEVEGDWLCEDCVDRLTV' A
#
# COMPACT_ATOMS: atom_id res chain seq x y z
N MET A 1 18.93 0.86 3.80
CA MET A 1 18.17 0.40 2.64
C MET A 1 16.71 0.68 2.81
N LYS A 2 16.07 1.06 1.73
CA LYS A 2 14.65 1.36 1.78
C LYS A 2 13.84 0.11 1.45
N ASP A 3 12.92 -0.21 2.33
CA ASP A 3 12.02 -1.33 2.08
C ASP A 3 10.82 -0.81 1.31
N THR A 4 10.60 -1.40 0.15
CA THR A 4 9.45 -1.04 -0.69
C THR A 4 8.69 -2.29 -1.06
N ARG A 5 7.42 -2.12 -1.38
CA ARG A 5 6.56 -3.20 -1.83
C ARG A 5 5.66 -2.69 -2.96
N ILE A 6 5.17 -3.63 -3.73
CA ILE A 6 4.22 -3.30 -4.79
C ILE A 6 2.81 -3.29 -4.20
N CYS A 7 2.09 -2.22 -4.42
CA CYS A 7 0.70 -2.14 -3.98
C CYS A 7 -0.11 -3.23 -4.69
N ASP A 8 -0.84 -4.00 -3.90
CA ASP A 8 -1.60 -5.13 -4.44
C ASP A 8 -2.83 -4.68 -5.22
N ASN A 9 -3.17 -3.41 -5.12
CA ASN A 9 -4.34 -2.87 -5.81
C ASN A 9 -3.96 -2.08 -7.06
N CYS A 10 -3.07 -1.11 -6.93
CA CYS A 10 -2.70 -0.27 -8.07
C CYS A 10 -1.45 -0.78 -8.80
N GLY A 11 -0.68 -1.65 -8.18
CA GLY A 11 0.50 -2.23 -8.81
C GLY A 11 1.72 -1.34 -8.84
N ALA A 12 1.71 -0.23 -8.14
CA ALA A 12 2.83 0.69 -8.11
C ALA A 12 3.72 0.42 -6.88
N GLU A 13 5.01 0.68 -7.02
CA GLU A 13 5.94 0.49 -5.92
C GLU A 13 5.86 1.67 -4.95
N HIS A 14 5.77 1.36 -3.67
CA HIS A 14 5.71 2.35 -2.61
C HIS A 14 6.56 1.91 -1.43
N PRO A 15 7.07 2.84 -0.63
CA PRO A 15 7.79 2.47 0.59
C PRO A 15 6.82 1.89 1.62
N ILE A 16 7.28 0.86 2.33
CA ILE A 16 6.45 0.19 3.33
C ILE A 16 5.95 1.17 4.38
N SER A 17 6.76 2.16 4.71
CA SER A 17 6.36 3.16 5.70
C SER A 17 5.13 3.96 5.28
N LYS A 18 4.82 3.94 4.00
CA LYS A 18 3.65 4.64 3.47
C LYS A 18 2.55 3.68 3.05
N MET A 19 2.70 2.41 3.38
CA MET A 19 1.72 1.41 3.03
C MET A 19 1.04 0.88 4.28
N PHE A 20 -0.11 0.25 4.07
CA PHE A 20 -0.88 -0.32 5.17
C PHE A 20 -1.27 -1.74 4.82
N GLU A 21 -1.21 -2.61 5.81
CA GLU A 21 -1.65 -3.98 5.64
C GLU A 21 -3.15 -4.06 5.92
N VAL A 22 -3.90 -4.48 4.92
CA VAL A 22 -5.35 -4.60 5.04
C VAL A 22 -5.73 -6.02 4.65
N GLU A 23 -6.22 -6.77 5.61
CA GLU A 23 -6.66 -8.16 5.41
C GLU A 23 -5.60 -9.01 4.71
N GLY A 24 -4.35 -8.79 5.08
CA GLY A 24 -3.23 -9.54 4.52
C GLY A 24 -2.68 -8.97 3.23
N ASP A 25 -3.26 -7.90 2.72
CA ASP A 25 -2.79 -7.25 1.50
C ASP A 25 -2.08 -5.95 1.84
N TRP A 26 -1.01 -5.66 1.10
CA TRP A 26 -0.29 -4.42 1.28
C TRP A 26 -0.78 -3.40 0.27
N LEU A 27 -1.44 -2.37 0.75
CA LEU A 27 -2.02 -1.32 -0.08
C LEU A 27 -1.32 0.00 0.19
N CYS A 28 -1.18 0.82 -0.84
CA CYS A 28 -0.58 2.13 -0.67
C CYS A 28 -1.59 3.08 -0.02
N GLU A 29 -1.07 4.20 0.46
CA GLU A 29 -1.90 5.19 1.14
C GLU A 29 -3.10 5.64 0.29
N ASP A 30 -2.88 5.84 -1.00
CA ASP A 30 -3.95 6.25 -1.90
C ASP A 30 -5.06 5.20 -1.98
N CYS A 31 -4.67 3.94 -2.07
CA CYS A 31 -5.65 2.86 -2.14
C CYS A 31 -6.43 2.74 -0.85
N VAL A 32 -5.74 2.85 0.29
CA VAL A 32 -6.39 2.78 1.59
C VAL A 32 -7.37 3.94 1.76
N ASP A 33 -6.98 5.12 1.31
CA ASP A 33 -7.84 6.29 1.39
C ASP A 33 -9.15 6.08 0.60
N ARG A 34 -9.05 5.40 -0.53
CA ARG A 34 -10.23 5.11 -1.34
C ARG A 34 -11.14 4.08 -0.68
N LEU A 35 -10.58 3.20 0.12
CA LEU A 35 -11.38 2.19 0.81
C LEU A 35 -12.22 2.79 1.93
N THR A 36 -11.78 3.91 2.49
CA THR A 36 -12.47 4.52 3.63
C THR A 36 -13.55 5.51 3.25
N VAL A 37 -13.79 5.69 1.99
CA VAL A 37 -14.84 6.61 1.50
C VAL A 37 -16.24 6.05 1.69
#